data_cd45b977354911ff03399ba15ae4bba2
#
_entry.id   cd45b977354911ff03399ba15ae4bba2
#
_cell.length_a   1.000
_cell.length_b   1.000
_cell.length_c   1.000
_cell.angle_alpha   90.00
_cell.angle_beta   90.00
_cell.angle_gamma   90.00
#
_symmetry.space_group_name_H-M   'P 1'
#
loop_
_entity.id
_entity.type
_entity.pdbx_description
1 polymer ?
#
loop_
_entity_poly.entity_id
_entity_poly.type
_entity_poly.pdbx_seq_one_letter_code
_entity_poly.pdbx_strand_id
1 'polypeptide(L)'
;MVSLLITIVVLYLPVHQKFIVHAASDQTTLLERKTSLKANLDSILKDEALKGAVVGISIRSAETGEIFYSSNGDISLHPASNMKVLTAAAALETLGPDYQFSTEVRTDGKIKGHVLYGNLFLSGKGDPTLTKTDLNSFAKELKAKGINQVKGNLISDDNWYDDIRLSQDLNWSDESNPTGAQISALTLSPDSDYDAGTVLLEITPASKAGKRAEVKIIPSTDFVEIINKTRTGRPKEEENLLIERKHGTNQIKISGRIPLNAEALKSRVAVWEPAGYALDVFKHSLEENGIRLGKKIQMLNGVVPGNADLIAYKKSMPLKELIVPFMKLSNNGHGEVLAKEMGKFVCGEGTWEKGMQVIQKTVATFGVNETAILLRDGSGLSHKNLIPANELTQLLFAIQAKSWYPSFENSLPVAGEPGRLKGGTLRSRLTEAPVKGNVKAKTGSITGVSTLSGYITTQNGEKLVFAIMINNYLSPSVKSVEDRIVRALCTL
;
A
#
# COMPACT_ATOMS: atom_id res chain seq x y z
N MET A 1 61.17 -22.97 66.09
CA MET A 1 60.16 -23.15 65.01
C MET A 1 59.38 -21.86 64.92
N VAL A 2 59.69 -21.04 63.89
CA VAL A 2 59.12 -19.70 63.69
C VAL A 2 57.96 -19.92 62.63
N SER A 3 56.74 -19.60 63.01
CA SER A 3 55.60 -19.66 62.15
C SER A 3 55.49 -18.37 61.33
N LEU A 4 55.61 -18.45 60.02
CA LEU A 4 55.52 -17.34 59.08
C LEU A 4 54.04 -17.14 58.72
N LEU A 5 53.41 -16.08 59.21
CA LEU A 5 52.09 -15.65 58.78
C LEU A 5 52.21 -14.83 57.48
N ILE A 6 51.79 -15.38 56.39
CA ILE A 6 51.66 -14.65 55.09
C ILE A 6 50.33 -13.93 55.11
N THR A 7 50.37 -12.59 55.19
CA THR A 7 49.20 -11.72 55.04
C THR A 7 48.96 -11.49 53.53
N ILE A 8 47.97 -12.13 52.95
CA ILE A 8 47.50 -11.80 51.57
C ILE A 8 46.58 -10.59 51.69
N VAL A 9 47.11 -9.41 51.33
CA VAL A 9 46.28 -8.24 51.09
C VAL A 9 45.72 -8.35 49.68
N VAL A 10 44.43 -8.72 49.60
CA VAL A 10 43.70 -8.69 48.37
C VAL A 10 43.36 -7.26 48.02
N LEU A 11 44.05 -6.71 47.03
CA LEU A 11 43.71 -5.43 46.38
C LEU A 11 42.43 -5.63 45.53
N TYR A 12 41.29 -5.60 46.16
CA TYR A 12 40.00 -5.57 45.50
C TYR A 12 39.33 -4.22 45.71
N LEU A 13 39.75 -3.17 44.96
CA LEU A 13 38.96 -1.93 44.86
C LEU A 13 39.63 -0.93 43.89
N PRO A 14 39.50 -1.04 42.59
CA PRO A 14 39.03 0.11 41.80
C PRO A 14 38.10 -0.26 40.60
N VAL A 15 37.91 -1.57 40.29
CA VAL A 15 37.13 -1.95 39.11
C VAL A 15 35.62 -1.75 39.35
N HIS A 16 35.12 -2.10 40.53
CA HIS A 16 33.72 -1.90 40.87
C HIS A 16 33.26 -0.45 40.94
N GLN A 17 34.11 0.46 41.44
CA GLN A 17 33.79 1.89 41.48
C GLN A 17 33.75 2.53 40.09
N LYS A 18 34.63 2.14 39.16
CA LYS A 18 34.58 2.63 37.77
C LYS A 18 33.33 2.18 37.04
N PHE A 19 32.87 0.94 37.23
CA PHE A 19 31.62 0.44 36.65
C PHE A 19 30.39 1.14 37.22
N ILE A 20 30.32 1.37 38.51
CA ILE A 20 29.20 2.07 39.16
C ILE A 20 29.15 3.55 38.76
N VAL A 21 30.29 4.23 38.63
CA VAL A 21 30.35 5.63 38.20
C VAL A 21 29.98 5.76 36.72
N HIS A 22 30.41 4.86 35.85
CA HIS A 22 29.99 4.87 34.43
C HIS A 22 28.47 4.58 34.29
N ALA A 23 27.95 3.56 34.94
CA ALA A 23 26.53 3.27 34.93
C ALA A 23 25.67 4.41 35.48
N ALA A 24 26.11 5.10 36.51
CA ALA A 24 25.44 6.27 37.08
C ALA A 24 25.50 7.48 36.15
N SER A 25 26.64 7.72 35.47
CA SER A 25 26.77 8.80 34.48
C SER A 25 25.90 8.56 33.27
N ASP A 26 25.83 7.31 32.79
CA ASP A 26 24.99 6.94 31.65
C ASP A 26 23.48 7.04 31.95
N GLN A 27 23.07 6.67 33.17
CA GLN A 27 21.67 6.84 33.62
C GLN A 27 21.29 8.32 33.76
N THR A 28 22.21 9.17 34.26
CA THR A 28 21.97 10.60 34.42
C THR A 28 21.82 11.27 33.04
N THR A 29 22.70 10.95 32.11
CA THR A 29 22.63 11.48 30.74
C THR A 29 21.38 11.01 30.01
N LEU A 30 20.93 9.76 30.19
CA LEU A 30 19.69 9.24 29.62
C LEU A 30 18.45 9.97 30.17
N LEU A 31 18.41 10.22 31.48
CA LEU A 31 17.31 10.94 32.12
C LEU A 31 17.21 12.39 31.64
N GLU A 32 18.37 13.09 31.52
CA GLU A 32 18.45 14.45 30.98
C GLU A 32 17.94 14.50 29.53
N ARG A 33 18.34 13.55 28.69
CA ARG A 33 17.88 13.45 27.30
C ARG A 33 16.35 13.20 27.22
N LYS A 34 15.82 12.28 28.03
CA LYS A 34 14.36 12.01 28.10
C LYS A 34 13.60 13.27 28.55
N THR A 35 14.13 14.02 29.52
CA THR A 35 13.53 15.26 30.04
C THR A 35 13.53 16.36 28.99
N SER A 36 14.66 16.55 28.30
CA SER A 36 14.79 17.53 27.21
C SER A 36 13.86 17.21 26.03
N LEU A 37 13.84 15.96 25.61
CA LEU A 37 12.91 15.51 24.57
C LEU A 37 11.46 15.80 24.96
N LYS A 38 11.07 15.41 26.19
CA LYS A 38 9.71 15.65 26.68
C LYS A 38 9.34 17.13 26.62
N ALA A 39 10.20 18.01 27.12
CA ALA A 39 9.96 19.46 27.13
C ALA A 39 9.81 20.02 25.68
N ASN A 40 10.63 19.54 24.75
CA ASN A 40 10.56 19.93 23.34
C ASN A 40 9.26 19.45 22.70
N LEU A 41 8.89 18.18 22.87
CA LEU A 41 7.65 17.63 22.34
C LEU A 41 6.41 18.31 22.95
N ASP A 42 6.39 18.52 24.27
CA ASP A 42 5.30 19.23 24.95
C ASP A 42 5.15 20.68 24.41
N SER A 43 6.23 21.32 24.00
CA SER A 43 6.20 22.62 23.32
C SER A 43 5.58 22.52 21.92
N ILE A 44 5.99 21.54 21.13
CA ILE A 44 5.47 21.31 19.77
C ILE A 44 3.97 20.98 19.81
N LEU A 45 3.53 20.22 20.81
CA LEU A 45 2.13 19.83 20.99
C LEU A 45 1.19 20.98 21.37
N LYS A 46 1.71 22.16 21.67
CA LYS A 46 0.91 23.40 21.88
C LYS A 46 0.61 24.15 20.58
N ASP A 47 0.95 23.61 19.43
CA ASP A 47 0.71 24.25 18.14
C ASP A 47 -0.79 24.46 17.90
N GLU A 48 -1.17 25.66 17.46
CA GLU A 48 -2.57 26.02 17.16
C GLU A 48 -3.23 25.09 16.11
N ALA A 49 -2.43 24.51 15.19
CA ALA A 49 -2.94 23.57 14.21
C ALA A 49 -3.49 22.27 14.84
N LEU A 50 -3.12 21.99 16.09
CA LEU A 50 -3.59 20.85 16.87
C LEU A 50 -4.80 21.14 17.75
N LYS A 51 -5.32 22.37 17.73
CA LYS A 51 -6.46 22.75 18.56
C LYS A 51 -7.67 21.86 18.28
N GLY A 52 -8.15 21.17 19.32
CA GLY A 52 -9.25 20.21 19.23
C GLY A 52 -8.87 18.81 18.72
N ALA A 53 -7.62 18.63 18.28
CA ALA A 53 -7.14 17.33 17.85
C ALA A 53 -6.75 16.42 19.03
N VAL A 54 -6.78 15.12 18.81
CA VAL A 54 -6.20 14.12 19.71
C VAL A 54 -4.87 13.66 19.09
N VAL A 55 -3.79 13.75 19.88
CA VAL A 55 -2.46 13.36 19.43
C VAL A 55 -1.95 12.18 20.27
N GLY A 56 -1.69 11.05 19.64
CA GLY A 56 -1.03 9.89 20.20
C GLY A 56 0.42 9.81 19.70
N ILE A 57 1.37 9.70 20.61
CA ILE A 57 2.79 9.54 20.29
C ILE A 57 3.36 8.39 21.09
N SER A 58 4.15 7.55 20.44
CA SER A 58 4.98 6.54 21.08
C SER A 58 6.36 6.55 20.45
N ILE A 59 7.39 6.57 21.30
CA ILE A 59 8.79 6.52 20.89
C ILE A 59 9.48 5.45 21.73
N ARG A 60 10.14 4.51 21.06
CA ARG A 60 10.74 3.33 21.67
C ARG A 60 12.18 3.15 21.18
N SER A 61 13.08 2.65 22.03
CA SER A 61 14.37 2.16 21.58
C SER A 61 14.21 1.01 20.61
N ALA A 62 14.86 1.09 19.45
CA ALA A 62 14.85 0.00 18.47
C ALA A 62 15.71 -1.20 18.91
N GLU A 63 16.61 -1.00 19.88
CA GLU A 63 17.51 -2.03 20.42
C GLU A 63 16.87 -2.77 21.60
N THR A 64 16.37 -2.04 22.60
CA THR A 64 15.88 -2.62 23.86
C THR A 64 14.38 -2.80 23.91
N GLY A 65 13.62 -2.08 23.08
CA GLY A 65 12.16 -2.04 23.13
C GLY A 65 11.60 -1.16 24.25
N GLU A 66 12.46 -0.50 25.05
CA GLU A 66 12.01 0.40 26.11
C GLU A 66 11.32 1.64 25.52
N ILE A 67 10.18 2.04 26.11
CA ILE A 67 9.49 3.27 25.73
C ILE A 67 10.25 4.48 26.27
N PHE A 68 10.75 5.32 25.37
CA PHE A 68 11.41 6.58 25.67
C PHE A 68 10.43 7.70 26.01
N TYR A 69 9.32 7.74 25.26
CA TYR A 69 8.28 8.76 25.42
C TYR A 69 6.95 8.20 24.96
N SER A 70 5.89 8.45 25.73
CA SER A 70 4.54 8.14 25.33
C SER A 70 3.61 9.27 25.79
N SER A 71 2.78 9.75 24.86
CA SER A 71 1.71 10.70 25.14
C SER A 71 0.44 10.21 24.48
N ASN A 72 -0.60 9.91 25.26
CA ASN A 72 -1.82 9.28 24.75
C ASN A 72 -1.54 7.98 23.96
N GLY A 73 -0.42 7.30 24.25
CA GLY A 73 0.06 6.17 23.46
C GLY A 73 -0.87 4.97 23.44
N ASP A 74 -1.72 4.81 24.47
CA ASP A 74 -2.70 3.73 24.62
C ASP A 74 -4.11 4.13 24.12
N ILE A 75 -4.31 5.38 23.69
CA ILE A 75 -5.58 5.79 23.10
C ILE A 75 -5.69 5.18 21.70
N SER A 76 -6.79 4.46 21.46
CA SER A 76 -7.12 3.91 20.16
C SER A 76 -7.49 5.03 19.19
N LEU A 77 -6.66 5.21 18.15
CA LEU A 77 -6.79 6.26 17.14
C LEU A 77 -6.90 5.66 15.74
N HIS A 78 -7.45 6.42 14.81
CA HIS A 78 -7.49 6.02 13.41
C HIS A 78 -6.07 6.03 12.83
N PRO A 79 -5.58 4.89 12.30
CA PRO A 79 -4.23 4.77 11.79
C PRO A 79 -4.06 5.34 10.38
N ALA A 80 -5.16 5.57 9.66
CA ALA A 80 -5.10 5.77 8.22
C ALA A 80 -4.18 4.71 7.55
N SER A 81 -3.37 5.09 6.56
CA SER A 81 -2.49 4.12 5.88
C SER A 81 -1.36 3.54 6.73
N ASN A 82 -1.22 3.90 8.02
CA ASN A 82 -0.37 3.13 8.94
C ASN A 82 -0.94 1.74 9.27
N MET A 83 -2.23 1.49 8.96
CA MET A 83 -2.78 0.12 8.90
C MET A 83 -1.93 -0.81 8.02
N LYS A 84 -1.36 -0.29 6.92
CA LYS A 84 -0.50 -1.05 6.00
C LYS A 84 0.77 -1.62 6.66
N VAL A 85 1.21 -1.06 7.79
CA VAL A 85 2.33 -1.61 8.58
C VAL A 85 1.94 -2.98 9.12
N LEU A 86 0.70 -3.12 9.66
CA LEU A 86 0.18 -4.38 10.17
C LEU A 86 -0.03 -5.37 9.02
N THR A 87 -0.66 -4.90 7.93
CA THR A 87 -0.96 -5.73 6.76
C THR A 87 0.31 -6.28 6.11
N ALA A 88 1.36 -5.43 5.93
CA ALA A 88 2.64 -5.86 5.36
C ALA A 88 3.37 -6.87 6.24
N ALA A 89 3.43 -6.62 7.55
CA ALA A 89 4.05 -7.53 8.51
C ALA A 89 3.32 -8.88 8.56
N ALA A 90 1.98 -8.85 8.63
CA ALA A 90 1.17 -10.07 8.62
C ALA A 90 1.31 -10.85 7.31
N ALA A 91 1.33 -10.18 6.16
CA ALA A 91 1.48 -10.83 4.87
C ALA A 91 2.87 -11.48 4.72
N LEU A 92 3.95 -10.81 5.11
CA LEU A 92 5.30 -11.38 5.08
C LEU A 92 5.46 -12.58 6.02
N GLU A 93 4.82 -12.56 7.20
CA GLU A 93 4.84 -13.68 8.14
C GLU A 93 3.99 -14.86 7.66
N THR A 94 2.80 -14.58 7.13
CA THR A 94 1.79 -15.60 6.80
C THR A 94 2.03 -16.24 5.45
N LEU A 95 2.27 -15.43 4.42
CA LEU A 95 2.46 -15.89 3.04
C LEU A 95 3.92 -16.18 2.74
N GLY A 96 4.84 -15.48 3.41
CA GLY A 96 6.27 -15.52 3.17
C GLY A 96 6.74 -14.55 2.08
N PRO A 97 8.04 -14.13 2.13
CA PRO A 97 8.59 -13.10 1.22
C PRO A 97 8.62 -13.53 -0.26
N ASP A 98 8.65 -14.81 -0.54
CA ASP A 98 8.72 -15.36 -1.89
C ASP A 98 7.35 -15.75 -2.47
N TYR A 99 6.27 -15.48 -1.73
CA TYR A 99 4.91 -15.73 -2.20
C TYR A 99 4.63 -14.99 -3.52
N GLN A 100 3.95 -15.66 -4.46
CA GLN A 100 3.57 -15.10 -5.75
C GLN A 100 2.10 -15.42 -6.05
N PHE A 101 1.36 -14.41 -6.44
CA PHE A 101 0.04 -14.54 -7.03
C PHE A 101 0.13 -15.17 -8.42
N SER A 102 -1.00 -15.60 -9.00
CA SER A 102 -1.01 -16.15 -10.35
C SER A 102 -2.23 -15.73 -11.15
N THR A 103 -2.05 -15.72 -12.47
CA THR A 103 -3.13 -15.57 -13.45
C THR A 103 -2.99 -16.67 -14.48
N GLU A 104 -4.11 -17.30 -14.83
CA GLU A 104 -4.16 -18.49 -15.69
C GLU A 104 -5.08 -18.24 -16.88
N VAL A 105 -4.71 -18.81 -18.04
CA VAL A 105 -5.59 -18.95 -19.20
C VAL A 105 -5.90 -20.42 -19.38
N ARG A 106 -7.18 -20.78 -19.32
CA ARG A 106 -7.66 -22.16 -19.40
C ARG A 106 -8.72 -22.32 -20.48
N THR A 107 -8.98 -23.56 -20.89
CA THR A 107 -10.06 -23.89 -21.83
C THR A 107 -10.77 -25.19 -21.47
N ASP A 108 -12.07 -25.23 -21.74
CA ASP A 108 -12.88 -26.45 -21.71
C ASP A 108 -12.96 -27.14 -23.08
N GLY A 109 -12.34 -26.55 -24.10
CA GLY A 109 -12.45 -26.95 -25.49
C GLY A 109 -11.29 -27.81 -26.00
N LYS A 110 -11.35 -28.11 -27.29
CA LYS A 110 -10.32 -28.85 -28.02
C LYS A 110 -9.83 -28.04 -29.22
N ILE A 111 -8.51 -28.11 -29.46
CA ILE A 111 -7.89 -27.51 -30.63
C ILE A 111 -8.00 -28.51 -31.80
N LYS A 112 -8.64 -28.07 -32.91
CA LYS A 112 -8.70 -28.83 -34.18
C LYS A 112 -8.14 -27.95 -35.30
N GLY A 113 -7.05 -28.39 -35.89
CA GLY A 113 -6.22 -27.53 -36.75
C GLY A 113 -5.72 -26.30 -35.97
N HIS A 114 -6.12 -25.11 -36.41
CA HIS A 114 -5.76 -23.85 -35.77
C HIS A 114 -6.93 -23.15 -35.04
N VAL A 115 -7.99 -23.92 -34.74
CA VAL A 115 -9.21 -23.40 -34.13
C VAL A 115 -9.45 -24.07 -32.78
N LEU A 116 -9.61 -23.25 -31.74
CA LEU A 116 -10.09 -23.68 -30.43
C LEU A 116 -11.63 -23.74 -30.49
N TYR A 117 -12.19 -24.92 -30.30
CA TYR A 117 -13.63 -25.18 -30.16
C TYR A 117 -13.98 -25.39 -28.69
N GLY A 118 -14.34 -24.31 -28.00
CA GLY A 118 -14.65 -24.25 -26.59
C GLY A 118 -14.39 -22.86 -26.06
N ASN A 119 -14.68 -22.66 -24.78
CA ASN A 119 -14.50 -21.38 -24.11
C ASN A 119 -13.04 -21.17 -23.74
N LEU A 120 -12.66 -19.91 -23.64
CA LEU A 120 -11.36 -19.46 -23.13
C LEU A 120 -11.59 -18.68 -21.84
N PHE A 121 -11.01 -19.16 -20.76
CA PHE A 121 -11.13 -18.57 -19.42
C PHE A 121 -9.87 -17.77 -19.10
N LEU A 122 -10.05 -16.55 -18.58
CA LEU A 122 -9.02 -15.79 -17.91
C LEU A 122 -9.32 -15.84 -16.40
N SER A 123 -8.51 -16.57 -15.65
CA SER A 123 -8.73 -16.80 -14.21
C SER A 123 -7.66 -16.08 -13.39
N GLY A 124 -8.10 -15.21 -12.48
CA GLY A 124 -7.24 -14.49 -11.56
C GLY A 124 -7.22 -15.12 -10.16
N LYS A 125 -6.04 -15.15 -9.58
CA LYS A 125 -5.83 -15.56 -8.19
C LYS A 125 -5.16 -14.42 -7.39
N GLY A 126 -5.71 -13.21 -7.55
CA GLY A 126 -5.37 -12.05 -6.76
C GLY A 126 -4.15 -11.24 -7.22
N ASP A 127 -3.57 -11.47 -8.41
CA ASP A 127 -2.41 -10.69 -8.88
C ASP A 127 -2.77 -9.21 -9.14
N PRO A 128 -2.36 -8.24 -8.26
CA PRO A 128 -2.62 -6.84 -8.49
C PRO A 128 -1.64 -6.21 -9.48
N THR A 129 -0.66 -6.96 -9.97
CA THR A 129 0.41 -6.47 -10.85
C THR A 129 0.22 -6.88 -12.31
N LEU A 130 -0.90 -7.55 -12.63
CA LEU A 130 -1.24 -7.93 -14.00
C LEU A 130 -1.39 -6.68 -14.86
N THR A 131 -0.74 -6.68 -16.03
CA THR A 131 -0.74 -5.57 -16.99
C THR A 131 -1.17 -6.01 -18.38
N LYS A 132 -1.45 -5.05 -19.29
CA LYS A 132 -1.68 -5.36 -20.71
C LYS A 132 -0.51 -6.12 -21.36
N THR A 133 0.72 -5.86 -20.92
CA THR A 133 1.91 -6.58 -21.42
C THR A 133 1.83 -8.07 -21.12
N ASP A 134 1.32 -8.44 -19.96
CA ASP A 134 1.13 -9.83 -19.56
C ASP A 134 0.02 -10.51 -20.37
N LEU A 135 -1.10 -9.79 -20.59
CA LEU A 135 -2.18 -10.28 -21.43
C LEU A 135 -1.74 -10.49 -22.89
N ASN A 136 -0.89 -9.59 -23.41
CA ASN A 136 -0.23 -9.76 -24.71
C ASN A 136 0.67 -10.99 -24.74
N SER A 137 1.37 -11.29 -23.64
CA SER A 137 2.21 -12.50 -23.55
C SER A 137 1.36 -13.76 -23.59
N PHE A 138 0.22 -13.80 -22.90
CA PHE A 138 -0.74 -14.90 -23.00
C PHE A 138 -1.24 -15.09 -24.44
N ALA A 139 -1.61 -14.00 -25.12
CA ALA A 139 -2.06 -14.07 -26.51
C ALA A 139 -0.96 -14.65 -27.45
N LYS A 140 0.31 -14.25 -27.23
CA LYS A 140 1.45 -14.82 -27.97
C LYS A 140 1.67 -16.30 -27.69
N GLU A 141 1.51 -16.74 -26.42
CA GLU A 141 1.60 -18.16 -26.06
C GLU A 141 0.50 -19.00 -26.73
N LEU A 142 -0.74 -18.50 -26.75
CA LEU A 142 -1.85 -19.15 -27.48
C LEU A 142 -1.51 -19.28 -28.96
N LYS A 143 -1.00 -18.20 -29.56
CA LYS A 143 -0.58 -18.18 -30.97
C LYS A 143 0.53 -19.19 -31.25
N ALA A 144 1.56 -19.27 -30.37
CA ALA A 144 2.66 -20.21 -30.48
C ALA A 144 2.18 -21.70 -30.38
N LYS A 145 1.11 -21.94 -29.61
CA LYS A 145 0.42 -23.24 -29.55
C LYS A 145 -0.47 -23.54 -30.77
N GLY A 146 -0.43 -22.66 -31.78
CA GLY A 146 -1.15 -22.82 -33.04
C GLY A 146 -2.62 -22.36 -33.00
N ILE A 147 -3.07 -21.69 -31.96
CA ILE A 147 -4.45 -21.17 -31.88
C ILE A 147 -4.54 -19.86 -32.67
N ASN A 148 -5.22 -19.90 -33.81
CA ASN A 148 -5.44 -18.73 -34.67
C ASN A 148 -6.89 -18.22 -34.59
N GLN A 149 -7.79 -18.99 -34.00
CA GLN A 149 -9.19 -18.63 -33.84
C GLN A 149 -9.77 -19.28 -32.58
N VAL A 150 -10.63 -18.55 -31.86
CA VAL A 150 -11.48 -19.04 -30.77
C VAL A 150 -12.95 -19.01 -31.22
N LYS A 151 -13.68 -20.12 -31.06
CA LYS A 151 -15.10 -20.24 -31.41
C LYS A 151 -16.05 -20.40 -30.23
N GLY A 152 -15.52 -20.38 -28.98
CA GLY A 152 -16.32 -20.33 -27.76
C GLY A 152 -16.34 -18.93 -27.18
N ASN A 153 -16.84 -18.77 -25.97
CA ASN A 153 -16.89 -17.49 -25.24
C ASN A 153 -15.57 -17.16 -24.57
N LEU A 154 -15.38 -15.89 -24.24
CA LEU A 154 -14.36 -15.43 -23.30
C LEU A 154 -15.01 -15.31 -21.92
N ILE A 155 -14.39 -15.90 -20.91
CA ILE A 155 -14.97 -15.98 -19.56
C ILE A 155 -13.93 -15.48 -18.57
N SER A 156 -14.30 -14.48 -17.75
CA SER A 156 -13.50 -14.05 -16.58
C SER A 156 -13.87 -14.91 -15.38
N ASP A 157 -12.85 -15.41 -14.68
CA ASP A 157 -13.03 -16.12 -13.41
C ASP A 157 -12.26 -15.38 -12.32
N ASP A 158 -12.99 -14.82 -11.35
CA ASP A 158 -12.47 -14.15 -10.19
C ASP A 158 -13.00 -14.72 -8.85
N ASN A 159 -13.50 -15.96 -8.91
CA ASN A 159 -14.08 -16.67 -7.76
C ASN A 159 -13.03 -17.11 -6.70
N TRP A 160 -11.76 -16.73 -6.86
CA TRP A 160 -10.72 -16.94 -5.85
C TRP A 160 -11.02 -16.16 -4.58
N TYR A 161 -11.61 -14.96 -4.72
CA TYR A 161 -12.16 -14.15 -3.63
C TYR A 161 -13.71 -14.17 -3.69
N ASP A 162 -14.33 -13.63 -2.62
CA ASP A 162 -15.77 -13.37 -2.61
C ASP A 162 -16.16 -12.27 -3.61
N ASP A 163 -17.46 -12.08 -3.80
CA ASP A 163 -18.04 -11.10 -4.71
C ASP A 163 -18.25 -9.71 -4.08
N ILE A 164 -17.84 -9.53 -2.82
CA ILE A 164 -17.86 -8.23 -2.17
C ILE A 164 -16.68 -7.41 -2.69
N ARG A 165 -16.96 -6.45 -3.56
CA ARG A 165 -15.97 -5.66 -4.30
C ARG A 165 -15.44 -4.45 -3.55
N LEU A 166 -16.25 -3.87 -2.68
CA LEU A 166 -15.96 -2.63 -1.96
C LEU A 166 -15.92 -2.90 -0.46
N SER A 167 -14.97 -2.31 0.24
CA SER A 167 -14.97 -2.33 1.71
C SER A 167 -16.29 -1.76 2.23
N GLN A 168 -16.87 -2.41 3.24
CA GLN A 168 -18.15 -1.99 3.84
C GLN A 168 -18.13 -0.56 4.44
N ASP A 169 -16.95 -0.05 4.72
CA ASP A 169 -16.74 1.27 5.32
C ASP A 169 -16.22 2.31 4.31
N LEU A 170 -16.18 1.97 3.02
CA LEU A 170 -15.79 2.90 1.96
C LEU A 170 -16.85 4.01 1.82
N ASN A 171 -16.43 5.26 1.82
CA ASN A 171 -17.31 6.36 1.42
C ASN A 171 -17.67 6.20 -0.06
N TRP A 172 -18.96 6.19 -0.37
CA TRP A 172 -19.44 6.02 -1.74
C TRP A 172 -18.86 7.06 -2.72
N SER A 173 -18.50 8.25 -2.24
CA SER A 173 -17.84 9.30 -3.03
C SER A 173 -16.43 8.94 -3.49
N ASP A 174 -15.79 7.96 -2.85
CA ASP A 174 -14.41 7.55 -3.14
C ASP A 174 -14.33 6.38 -4.12
N GLU A 175 -15.45 5.76 -4.50
CA GLU A 175 -15.51 4.58 -5.35
C GLU A 175 -14.96 4.79 -6.78
N SER A 176 -14.93 6.04 -7.26
CA SER A 176 -14.33 6.39 -8.57
C SER A 176 -12.85 6.72 -8.49
N ASN A 177 -12.31 6.90 -7.28
CA ASN A 177 -10.91 7.18 -7.06
C ASN A 177 -10.08 5.88 -7.07
N PRO A 178 -8.80 5.92 -7.44
CA PRO A 178 -7.92 4.74 -7.38
C PRO A 178 -7.85 4.12 -5.98
N THR A 179 -7.97 4.96 -4.93
CA THR A 179 -7.94 4.53 -3.53
C THR A 179 -9.17 3.72 -3.12
N GLY A 180 -10.28 3.87 -3.82
CA GLY A 180 -11.54 3.16 -3.61
C GLY A 180 -11.88 2.17 -4.72
N ALA A 181 -10.89 1.77 -5.54
CA ALA A 181 -11.10 0.80 -6.60
C ALA A 181 -11.65 -0.53 -6.07
N GLN A 182 -12.52 -1.15 -6.86
CA GLN A 182 -13.09 -2.47 -6.55
C GLN A 182 -12.00 -3.55 -6.45
N ILE A 183 -12.14 -4.43 -5.48
CA ILE A 183 -11.24 -5.55 -5.26
C ILE A 183 -11.81 -6.80 -5.91
N SER A 184 -11.01 -7.42 -6.78
CA SER A 184 -11.35 -8.64 -7.49
C SER A 184 -10.12 -9.52 -7.61
N ALA A 185 -10.31 -10.83 -7.60
CA ALA A 185 -9.21 -11.78 -7.79
C ALA A 185 -8.65 -11.75 -9.23
N LEU A 186 -9.45 -11.29 -10.21
CA LEU A 186 -9.00 -10.94 -11.54
C LEU A 186 -9.11 -9.42 -11.72
N THR A 187 -7.99 -8.76 -11.85
CA THR A 187 -7.91 -7.31 -12.01
C THR A 187 -6.77 -6.94 -12.96
N LEU A 188 -6.72 -5.70 -13.41
CA LEU A 188 -5.68 -5.21 -14.31
C LEU A 188 -5.16 -3.86 -13.86
N SER A 189 -3.84 -3.70 -13.89
CA SER A 189 -3.16 -2.42 -13.65
C SER A 189 -2.85 -1.70 -14.95
N PRO A 190 -3.11 -0.38 -15.04
CA PRO A 190 -2.86 0.39 -16.26
C PRO A 190 -1.36 0.60 -16.54
N ASP A 191 -0.53 0.60 -15.50
CA ASP A 191 0.91 0.87 -15.57
C ASP A 191 1.68 0.24 -14.39
N SER A 192 2.98 0.54 -14.28
CA SER A 192 3.89 0.02 -13.26
C SER A 192 3.74 0.66 -11.87
N ASP A 193 2.78 1.54 -11.64
CA ASP A 193 2.39 1.98 -10.29
C ASP A 193 1.47 0.95 -9.63
N TYR A 194 0.90 0.05 -10.45
CA TYR A 194 0.05 -1.05 -10.02
C TYR A 194 -1.22 -0.64 -9.27
N ASP A 195 -1.85 0.47 -9.70
CA ASP A 195 -3.19 0.85 -9.24
C ASP A 195 -4.24 -0.04 -9.95
N ALA A 196 -4.33 -1.29 -9.51
CA ALA A 196 -5.19 -2.31 -10.09
C ALA A 196 -6.67 -1.92 -10.05
N GLY A 197 -7.44 -2.36 -11.05
CA GLY A 197 -8.86 -2.02 -11.17
C GLY A 197 -9.10 -0.57 -11.60
N THR A 198 -8.13 0.06 -12.27
CA THR A 198 -8.24 1.42 -12.79
C THR A 198 -7.88 1.51 -14.26
N VAL A 199 -8.35 2.57 -14.92
CA VAL A 199 -7.84 3.06 -16.20
C VAL A 199 -7.06 4.34 -15.98
N LEU A 200 -6.01 4.58 -16.77
CA LEU A 200 -5.31 5.85 -16.82
C LEU A 200 -5.86 6.68 -17.98
N LEU A 201 -6.39 7.86 -17.66
CA LEU A 201 -6.82 8.85 -18.62
C LEU A 201 -5.68 9.84 -18.89
N GLU A 202 -5.33 10.02 -20.14
CA GLU A 202 -4.43 11.09 -20.59
C GLU A 202 -5.26 12.14 -21.33
N ILE A 203 -5.34 13.34 -20.74
CA ILE A 203 -6.19 14.44 -21.21
C ILE A 203 -5.28 15.53 -21.76
N THR A 204 -5.28 15.73 -23.07
CA THR A 204 -4.42 16.68 -23.78
C THR A 204 -5.23 17.86 -24.29
N PRO A 205 -4.80 19.12 -24.06
CA PRO A 205 -5.46 20.26 -24.66
C PRO A 205 -5.58 20.12 -26.18
N ALA A 206 -6.70 20.53 -26.77
CA ALA A 206 -6.82 20.62 -28.23
C ALA A 206 -5.89 21.71 -28.79
N SER A 207 -5.62 21.66 -30.09
CA SER A 207 -4.77 22.63 -30.78
C SER A 207 -5.31 24.08 -30.82
N LYS A 208 -6.59 24.29 -30.44
CA LYS A 208 -7.27 25.59 -30.43
C LYS A 208 -8.14 25.75 -29.20
N ALA A 209 -8.11 26.93 -28.56
CA ALA A 209 -9.02 27.29 -27.50
C ALA A 209 -10.48 27.17 -27.97
N GLY A 210 -11.37 26.79 -27.01
CA GLY A 210 -12.79 26.54 -27.25
C GLY A 210 -13.14 25.13 -27.74
N LYS A 211 -12.17 24.34 -28.19
CA LYS A 211 -12.37 22.94 -28.56
C LYS A 211 -12.32 22.02 -27.35
N ARG A 212 -12.90 20.81 -27.46
CA ARG A 212 -12.76 19.78 -26.44
C ARG A 212 -11.33 19.26 -26.40
N ALA A 213 -10.83 18.96 -25.20
CA ALA A 213 -9.57 18.25 -25.04
C ALA A 213 -9.64 16.84 -25.64
N GLU A 214 -8.49 16.31 -26.05
CA GLU A 214 -8.38 14.92 -26.47
C GLU A 214 -8.24 14.04 -25.23
N VAL A 215 -8.92 12.90 -25.19
CA VAL A 215 -8.89 11.97 -24.08
C VAL A 215 -8.49 10.59 -24.59
N LYS A 216 -7.39 10.07 -24.05
CA LYS A 216 -6.90 8.72 -24.34
C LYS A 216 -7.05 7.85 -23.10
N ILE A 217 -7.56 6.61 -23.28
CA ILE A 217 -7.68 5.59 -22.23
C ILE A 217 -6.51 4.63 -22.33
N ILE A 218 -5.84 4.36 -21.23
CA ILE A 218 -4.68 3.47 -21.13
C ILE A 218 -4.94 2.43 -20.03
N PRO A 219 -4.83 1.12 -20.36
CA PRO A 219 -4.79 0.56 -21.71
C PRO A 219 -6.07 0.84 -22.49
N SER A 220 -5.99 0.75 -23.83
CA SER A 220 -7.17 0.87 -24.68
C SER A 220 -8.18 -0.23 -24.36
N THR A 221 -9.45 0.14 -24.19
CA THR A 221 -10.54 -0.74 -23.82
C THR A 221 -11.89 -0.18 -24.29
N ASP A 222 -12.82 -1.05 -24.66
CA ASP A 222 -14.21 -0.71 -24.94
C ASP A 222 -15.08 -0.76 -23.66
N PHE A 223 -14.50 -1.21 -22.54
CA PHE A 223 -15.22 -1.40 -21.27
C PHE A 223 -15.61 -0.10 -20.57
N VAL A 224 -14.95 1.01 -20.92
CA VAL A 224 -15.16 2.33 -20.35
C VAL A 224 -15.66 3.31 -21.41
N GLU A 225 -16.75 4.01 -21.12
CA GLU A 225 -17.32 5.07 -21.96
C GLU A 225 -16.91 6.47 -21.44
N ILE A 226 -16.32 7.30 -22.32
CA ILE A 226 -15.94 8.67 -21.98
C ILE A 226 -17.02 9.67 -22.42
N ILE A 227 -17.62 10.37 -21.45
CA ILE A 227 -18.50 11.51 -21.70
C ILE A 227 -17.65 12.79 -21.60
N ASN A 228 -17.05 13.17 -22.73
CA ASN A 228 -16.16 14.31 -22.79
C ASN A 228 -16.94 15.64 -22.92
N LYS A 229 -16.97 16.44 -21.85
CA LYS A 229 -17.52 17.80 -21.78
C LYS A 229 -16.45 18.84 -21.46
N THR A 230 -15.19 18.54 -21.76
CA THR A 230 -14.06 19.45 -21.52
C THR A 230 -14.09 20.63 -22.49
N ARG A 231 -13.35 21.68 -22.13
CA ARG A 231 -13.04 22.81 -22.99
C ARG A 231 -11.56 23.16 -22.86
N THR A 232 -10.86 23.28 -23.97
CA THR A 232 -9.53 23.88 -23.99
C THR A 232 -9.67 25.39 -23.77
N GLY A 233 -9.09 25.89 -22.69
CA GLY A 233 -9.08 27.31 -22.34
C GLY A 233 -8.05 28.11 -23.11
N ARG A 234 -7.96 29.42 -22.85
CA ARG A 234 -6.87 30.25 -23.33
C ARG A 234 -5.57 29.92 -22.57
N PRO A 235 -4.39 30.31 -23.10
CA PRO A 235 -3.15 30.23 -22.35
C PRO A 235 -3.28 30.94 -20.99
N LYS A 236 -2.77 30.32 -19.89
CA LYS A 236 -2.80 30.85 -18.52
C LYS A 236 -4.20 30.94 -17.85
N GLU A 237 -5.27 30.46 -18.49
CA GLU A 237 -6.51 30.22 -17.74
C GLU A 237 -6.29 29.11 -16.71
N GLU A 238 -7.01 29.18 -15.59
CA GLU A 238 -6.93 28.19 -14.52
C GLU A 238 -7.48 26.83 -14.98
N GLU A 239 -6.76 25.75 -14.65
CA GLU A 239 -7.23 24.39 -14.83
C GLU A 239 -8.28 24.06 -13.76
N ASN A 240 -9.42 23.52 -14.17
CA ASN A 240 -10.48 23.09 -13.28
C ASN A 240 -11.21 21.84 -13.79
N LEU A 241 -10.44 20.85 -14.24
CA LEU A 241 -11.02 19.58 -14.71
C LEU A 241 -11.66 18.83 -13.56
N LEU A 242 -12.88 18.34 -13.78
CA LEU A 242 -13.60 17.43 -12.92
C LEU A 242 -13.77 16.10 -13.67
N ILE A 243 -13.33 15.03 -13.04
CA ILE A 243 -13.35 13.67 -13.59
C ILE A 243 -14.13 12.78 -12.61
N GLU A 244 -15.26 12.25 -13.05
CA GLU A 244 -16.17 11.47 -12.22
C GLU A 244 -16.67 10.25 -12.99
N ARG A 245 -16.61 9.08 -12.38
CA ARG A 245 -17.31 7.90 -12.87
C ARG A 245 -18.73 7.87 -12.26
N LYS A 246 -19.72 7.68 -13.10
CA LYS A 246 -21.11 7.52 -12.64
C LYS A 246 -21.21 6.21 -11.82
N HIS A 247 -21.80 6.32 -10.63
CA HIS A 247 -22.02 5.19 -9.73
C HIS A 247 -22.65 3.98 -10.43
N GLY A 248 -22.14 2.78 -10.15
CA GLY A 248 -22.65 1.53 -10.70
C GLY A 248 -22.44 1.34 -12.21
N THR A 249 -21.61 2.17 -12.86
CA THR A 249 -21.34 2.11 -14.30
C THR A 249 -19.89 2.36 -14.64
N ASN A 250 -19.52 2.14 -15.91
CA ASN A 250 -18.22 2.53 -16.46
C ASN A 250 -18.29 3.80 -17.33
N GLN A 251 -19.31 4.65 -17.14
CA GLN A 251 -19.37 5.96 -17.77
C GLN A 251 -18.54 6.97 -16.98
N ILE A 252 -17.46 7.47 -17.57
CA ILE A 252 -16.59 8.51 -16.99
C ILE A 252 -16.88 9.85 -17.65
N LYS A 253 -17.42 10.78 -16.89
CA LYS A 253 -17.66 12.15 -17.32
C LYS A 253 -16.45 13.00 -17.00
N ILE A 254 -15.94 13.70 -18.01
CA ILE A 254 -14.85 14.65 -17.85
C ILE A 254 -15.40 16.02 -18.25
N SER A 255 -15.35 16.99 -17.35
CA SER A 255 -15.87 18.34 -17.56
C SER A 255 -14.87 19.39 -17.03
N GLY A 256 -15.12 20.66 -17.37
CA GLY A 256 -14.24 21.75 -16.96
C GLY A 256 -13.25 22.15 -18.05
N ARG A 257 -12.17 22.78 -17.65
CA ARG A 257 -11.25 23.47 -18.54
C ARG A 257 -9.80 23.04 -18.31
N ILE A 258 -9.07 22.87 -19.42
CA ILE A 258 -7.62 22.68 -19.43
C ILE A 258 -6.98 23.79 -20.29
N PRO A 259 -5.96 24.53 -19.80
CA PRO A 259 -5.31 25.58 -20.57
C PRO A 259 -4.66 25.07 -21.87
N LEU A 260 -4.68 25.89 -22.93
CA LEU A 260 -4.16 25.51 -24.24
C LEU A 260 -2.68 25.04 -24.21
N ASN A 261 -1.87 25.63 -23.36
CA ASN A 261 -0.44 25.33 -23.24
C ASN A 261 -0.12 24.42 -22.02
N ALA A 262 -1.13 23.80 -21.41
CA ALA A 262 -0.89 22.86 -20.32
C ALA A 262 -0.29 21.55 -20.87
N GLU A 263 0.53 20.92 -20.06
CA GLU A 263 0.93 19.53 -20.29
C GLU A 263 -0.30 18.60 -20.19
N ALA A 264 -0.19 17.42 -20.78
CA ALA A 264 -1.24 16.42 -20.66
C ALA A 264 -1.46 16.02 -19.19
N LEU A 265 -2.70 16.16 -18.73
CA LEU A 265 -3.08 15.69 -17.40
C LEU A 265 -3.25 14.17 -17.41
N LYS A 266 -2.62 13.49 -16.48
CA LYS A 266 -2.81 12.05 -16.25
C LYS A 266 -3.63 11.83 -14.98
N SER A 267 -4.76 11.14 -15.13
CA SER A 267 -5.65 10.81 -14.00
C SER A 267 -6.07 9.35 -14.06
N ARG A 268 -6.03 8.67 -12.92
CA ARG A 268 -6.54 7.31 -12.80
C ARG A 268 -7.98 7.34 -12.29
N VAL A 269 -8.81 6.46 -12.85
CA VAL A 269 -10.21 6.31 -12.47
C VAL A 269 -10.50 4.83 -12.27
N ALA A 270 -11.08 4.49 -11.13
CA ALA A 270 -11.49 3.12 -10.84
C ALA A 270 -12.59 2.66 -11.80
N VAL A 271 -12.51 1.41 -12.25
CA VAL A 271 -13.54 0.79 -13.08
C VAL A 271 -14.57 0.07 -12.20
N TRP A 272 -15.77 -0.10 -12.73
CA TRP A 272 -16.79 -1.00 -12.18
C TRP A 272 -16.59 -2.39 -12.80
N GLU A 273 -16.58 -3.46 -11.96
CA GLU A 273 -16.32 -4.85 -12.37
C GLU A 273 -14.93 -5.05 -13.02
N PRO A 274 -13.84 -5.06 -12.23
CA PRO A 274 -12.47 -5.18 -12.74
C PRO A 274 -12.19 -6.44 -13.55
N ALA A 275 -12.89 -7.56 -13.25
CA ALA A 275 -12.75 -8.82 -14.00
C ALA A 275 -13.21 -8.68 -15.44
N GLY A 276 -14.34 -8.00 -15.66
CA GLY A 276 -14.83 -7.68 -17.00
C GLY A 276 -13.90 -6.76 -17.78
N TYR A 277 -13.34 -5.77 -17.10
CA TYR A 277 -12.32 -4.89 -17.68
C TYR A 277 -11.06 -5.66 -18.12
N ALA A 278 -10.53 -6.52 -17.24
CA ALA A 278 -9.36 -7.35 -17.56
C ALA A 278 -9.65 -8.27 -18.76
N LEU A 279 -10.85 -8.84 -18.83
CA LEU A 279 -11.29 -9.69 -19.93
C LEU A 279 -11.38 -8.92 -21.26
N ASP A 280 -11.89 -7.67 -21.23
CA ASP A 280 -11.98 -6.83 -22.45
C ASP A 280 -10.58 -6.48 -22.97
N VAL A 281 -9.65 -6.09 -22.11
CA VAL A 281 -8.26 -5.85 -22.52
C VAL A 281 -7.59 -7.13 -23.01
N PHE A 282 -7.94 -8.30 -22.46
CA PHE A 282 -7.46 -9.59 -22.97
C PHE A 282 -8.02 -9.88 -24.37
N LYS A 283 -9.29 -9.62 -24.63
CA LYS A 283 -9.91 -9.69 -25.96
C LYS A 283 -9.09 -8.87 -26.97
N HIS A 284 -8.81 -7.59 -26.64
CA HIS A 284 -7.98 -6.73 -27.50
C HIS A 284 -6.58 -7.32 -27.72
N SER A 285 -5.97 -7.88 -26.66
CA SER A 285 -4.66 -8.54 -26.78
C SER A 285 -4.66 -9.76 -27.70
N LEU A 286 -5.75 -10.56 -27.68
CA LEU A 286 -5.91 -11.69 -28.62
C LEU A 286 -6.00 -11.19 -30.07
N GLU A 287 -6.83 -10.18 -30.33
CA GLU A 287 -7.03 -9.60 -31.66
C GLU A 287 -5.76 -8.95 -32.21
N GLU A 288 -5.06 -8.14 -31.40
CA GLU A 288 -3.77 -7.52 -31.73
C GLU A 288 -2.69 -8.55 -32.10
N ASN A 289 -2.73 -9.75 -31.50
CA ASN A 289 -1.81 -10.84 -31.82
C ASN A 289 -2.34 -11.79 -32.92
N GLY A 290 -3.39 -11.38 -33.64
CA GLY A 290 -3.92 -12.09 -34.81
C GLY A 290 -4.68 -13.37 -34.47
N ILE A 291 -5.27 -13.46 -33.27
CA ILE A 291 -6.21 -14.53 -32.91
C ILE A 291 -7.63 -14.01 -33.20
N ARG A 292 -8.29 -14.62 -34.17
CA ARG A 292 -9.64 -14.23 -34.57
C ARG A 292 -10.66 -14.75 -33.57
N LEU A 293 -11.59 -13.90 -33.20
CA LEU A 293 -12.71 -14.24 -32.34
C LEU A 293 -13.98 -14.53 -33.19
N GLY A 294 -14.77 -15.49 -32.76
CA GLY A 294 -15.99 -15.83 -33.45
C GLY A 294 -17.03 -14.70 -33.42
N LYS A 295 -17.82 -14.52 -34.50
CA LYS A 295 -18.82 -13.42 -34.60
C LYS A 295 -19.90 -13.40 -33.50
N LYS A 296 -20.11 -14.52 -32.80
CA LYS A 296 -21.14 -14.68 -31.75
C LYS A 296 -20.49 -14.83 -30.35
N ILE A 297 -19.18 -14.50 -30.19
CA ILE A 297 -18.51 -14.63 -28.93
C ILE A 297 -19.12 -13.68 -27.89
N GLN A 298 -19.35 -14.20 -26.70
CA GLN A 298 -19.78 -13.41 -25.55
C GLN A 298 -18.66 -13.29 -24.55
N MET A 299 -18.61 -12.17 -23.85
CA MET A 299 -17.79 -11.97 -22.67
C MET A 299 -18.67 -12.19 -21.44
N LEU A 300 -18.33 -13.15 -20.62
CA LEU A 300 -19.11 -13.59 -19.47
C LEU A 300 -18.26 -13.63 -18.21
N ASN A 301 -18.89 -13.57 -17.05
CA ASN A 301 -18.28 -13.95 -15.79
C ASN A 301 -18.70 -15.39 -15.47
N GLY A 302 -17.78 -16.20 -14.93
CA GLY A 302 -18.06 -17.60 -14.59
C GLY A 302 -16.88 -18.29 -13.91
N VAL A 303 -17.06 -19.56 -13.60
CA VAL A 303 -16.07 -20.38 -12.91
C VAL A 303 -15.39 -21.31 -13.91
N VAL A 304 -14.06 -21.40 -13.83
CA VAL A 304 -13.28 -22.39 -14.60
C VAL A 304 -13.70 -23.80 -14.20
N PRO A 305 -14.15 -24.66 -15.15
CA PRO A 305 -14.41 -26.06 -14.84
C PRO A 305 -13.20 -26.81 -14.35
N GLY A 306 -13.37 -27.72 -13.39
CA GLY A 306 -12.26 -28.46 -12.79
C GLY A 306 -11.45 -29.32 -13.80
N ASN A 307 -12.03 -29.64 -14.94
CA ASN A 307 -11.39 -30.41 -16.03
C ASN A 307 -10.85 -29.50 -17.16
N ALA A 308 -10.84 -28.18 -17.01
CA ALA A 308 -10.33 -27.25 -18.01
C ALA A 308 -8.79 -27.34 -18.12
N ASP A 309 -8.33 -27.46 -19.37
CA ASP A 309 -6.90 -27.53 -19.68
C ASP A 309 -6.21 -26.17 -19.47
N LEU A 310 -5.05 -26.16 -18.82
CA LEU A 310 -4.19 -24.98 -18.68
C LEU A 310 -3.48 -24.68 -20.01
N ILE A 311 -3.63 -23.47 -20.53
CA ILE A 311 -2.99 -23.04 -21.77
C ILE A 311 -1.80 -22.14 -21.52
N ALA A 312 -1.99 -21.11 -20.70
CA ALA A 312 -0.96 -20.14 -20.35
C ALA A 312 -1.05 -19.77 -18.86
N TYR A 313 0.05 -19.33 -18.31
CA TYR A 313 0.15 -19.08 -16.88
C TYR A 313 1.25 -18.06 -16.58
N LYS A 314 0.98 -17.17 -15.62
CA LYS A 314 1.95 -16.21 -15.11
C LYS A 314 1.91 -16.17 -13.59
N LYS A 315 3.08 -16.04 -12.97
CA LYS A 315 3.24 -15.61 -11.59
C LYS A 315 3.50 -14.11 -11.50
N SER A 316 3.01 -13.48 -10.45
CA SER A 316 3.37 -12.11 -10.11
C SER A 316 4.85 -11.98 -9.72
N MET A 317 5.32 -10.76 -9.48
CA MET A 317 6.54 -10.57 -8.70
C MET A 317 6.38 -11.18 -7.30
N PRO A 318 7.48 -11.60 -6.63
CA PRO A 318 7.39 -12.12 -5.26
C PRO A 318 6.95 -11.02 -4.27
N LEU A 319 6.33 -11.43 -3.16
CA LEU A 319 5.78 -10.50 -2.16
C LEU A 319 6.81 -9.49 -1.64
N LYS A 320 8.07 -9.91 -1.43
CA LYS A 320 9.17 -9.02 -1.04
C LYS A 320 9.41 -7.84 -1.99
N GLU A 321 9.04 -7.98 -3.26
CA GLU A 321 9.09 -6.92 -4.27
C GLU A 321 7.77 -6.16 -4.33
N LEU A 322 6.64 -6.86 -4.25
CA LEU A 322 5.29 -6.27 -4.26
C LEU A 322 5.07 -5.29 -3.11
N ILE A 323 5.62 -5.57 -1.92
CA ILE A 323 5.47 -4.66 -0.78
C ILE A 323 6.16 -3.30 -1.00
N VAL A 324 7.09 -3.18 -1.96
CA VAL A 324 7.74 -1.89 -2.25
C VAL A 324 6.74 -0.88 -2.83
N PRO A 325 6.07 -1.11 -3.98
CA PRO A 325 5.02 -0.19 -4.44
C PRO A 325 3.86 -0.09 -3.43
N PHE A 326 3.49 -1.16 -2.75
CA PHE A 326 2.46 -1.14 -1.69
C PHE A 326 2.73 -0.08 -0.63
N MET A 327 3.90 -0.10 -0.03
CA MET A 327 4.27 0.78 1.09
C MET A 327 4.74 2.16 0.62
N LYS A 328 5.62 2.22 -0.41
CA LYS A 328 6.17 3.48 -0.96
C LYS A 328 5.10 4.38 -1.55
N LEU A 329 4.19 3.82 -2.35
CA LEU A 329 3.12 4.56 -3.00
C LEU A 329 1.85 4.62 -2.14
N SER A 330 1.80 3.85 -1.05
CA SER A 330 0.63 3.73 -0.18
C SER A 330 -0.61 3.18 -0.92
N ASN A 331 -0.41 2.22 -1.83
CA ASN A 331 -1.47 1.65 -2.66
C ASN A 331 -2.52 0.94 -1.79
N ASN A 332 -3.79 1.34 -1.89
CA ASN A 332 -4.87 0.75 -1.09
C ASN A 332 -5.26 -0.63 -1.63
N GLY A 333 -5.41 -0.76 -2.95
CA GLY A 333 -5.81 -2.02 -3.58
C GLY A 333 -4.93 -3.20 -3.19
N HIS A 334 -3.60 -2.97 -3.08
CA HIS A 334 -2.67 -4.00 -2.60
C HIS A 334 -2.96 -4.42 -1.16
N GLY A 335 -3.29 -3.46 -0.29
CA GLY A 335 -3.62 -3.77 1.11
C GLY A 335 -4.86 -4.66 1.23
N GLU A 336 -5.88 -4.37 0.42
CA GLU A 336 -7.13 -5.13 0.42
C GLU A 336 -6.95 -6.52 -0.21
N VAL A 337 -6.18 -6.60 -1.31
CA VAL A 337 -5.82 -7.88 -1.93
C VAL A 337 -5.04 -8.76 -0.95
N LEU A 338 -4.02 -8.21 -0.28
CA LEU A 338 -3.23 -8.95 0.73
C LEU A 338 -4.09 -9.43 1.89
N ALA A 339 -5.06 -8.62 2.32
CA ALA A 339 -6.01 -9.02 3.37
C ALA A 339 -6.85 -10.22 2.92
N LYS A 340 -7.50 -10.14 1.76
CA LYS A 340 -8.29 -11.26 1.22
C LYS A 340 -7.43 -12.50 0.95
N GLU A 341 -6.21 -12.31 0.44
CA GLU A 341 -5.30 -13.42 0.16
C GLU A 341 -4.86 -14.17 1.43
N MET A 342 -4.54 -13.45 2.51
CA MET A 342 -4.25 -14.08 3.80
C MET A 342 -5.45 -14.88 4.32
N GLY A 343 -6.68 -14.36 4.17
CA GLY A 343 -7.90 -15.11 4.47
C GLY A 343 -8.03 -16.36 3.62
N LYS A 344 -7.77 -16.25 2.31
CA LYS A 344 -7.79 -17.40 1.39
C LYS A 344 -6.76 -18.44 1.72
N PHE A 345 -5.52 -18.01 1.99
CA PHE A 345 -4.38 -18.90 2.25
C PHE A 345 -4.54 -19.68 3.55
N VAL A 346 -4.98 -19.02 4.64
CA VAL A 346 -5.06 -19.62 5.98
C VAL A 346 -6.41 -20.29 6.24
N CYS A 347 -7.50 -19.66 5.81
CA CYS A 347 -8.87 -20.09 6.15
C CYS A 347 -9.61 -20.73 4.96
N GLY A 348 -9.04 -20.72 3.74
CA GLY A 348 -9.72 -21.20 2.54
C GLY A 348 -10.72 -20.19 1.93
N GLU A 349 -10.94 -19.05 2.55
CA GLU A 349 -11.93 -18.06 2.19
C GLU A 349 -11.28 -16.69 1.94
N GLY A 350 -11.35 -16.19 0.71
CA GLY A 350 -10.78 -14.90 0.31
C GLY A 350 -11.73 -13.73 0.62
N THR A 351 -11.95 -13.45 1.89
CA THR A 351 -12.87 -12.42 2.40
C THR A 351 -12.14 -11.42 3.30
N TRP A 352 -12.68 -10.19 3.45
CA TRP A 352 -12.16 -9.25 4.44
C TRP A 352 -12.24 -9.77 5.86
N GLU A 353 -13.36 -10.42 6.21
CA GLU A 353 -13.54 -10.96 7.56
C GLU A 353 -12.41 -11.92 7.93
N LYS A 354 -12.13 -12.91 7.08
CA LYS A 354 -11.06 -13.88 7.33
C LYS A 354 -9.68 -13.22 7.28
N GLY A 355 -9.48 -12.30 6.34
CA GLY A 355 -8.24 -11.53 6.25
C GLY A 355 -7.93 -10.75 7.54
N MET A 356 -8.91 -10.02 8.06
CA MET A 356 -8.74 -9.27 9.32
C MET A 356 -8.48 -10.19 10.51
N GLN A 357 -9.15 -11.33 10.59
CA GLN A 357 -8.89 -12.35 11.62
C GLN A 357 -7.44 -12.86 11.56
N VAL A 358 -6.91 -13.11 10.36
CA VAL A 358 -5.52 -13.55 10.16
C VAL A 358 -4.56 -12.44 10.55
N ILE A 359 -4.78 -11.20 10.08
CA ILE A 359 -3.91 -10.06 10.44
C ILE A 359 -3.88 -9.88 11.95
N GLN A 360 -5.04 -9.82 12.63
CA GLN A 360 -5.13 -9.61 14.08
C GLN A 360 -4.37 -10.68 14.86
N LYS A 361 -4.58 -11.96 14.53
CA LYS A 361 -3.86 -13.07 15.16
C LYS A 361 -2.36 -13.03 14.91
N THR A 362 -1.95 -12.70 13.69
CA THR A 362 -0.53 -12.64 13.33
C THR A 362 0.18 -11.52 14.08
N VAL A 363 -0.39 -10.31 14.13
CA VAL A 363 0.24 -9.19 14.85
C VAL A 363 0.28 -9.42 16.37
N ALA A 364 -0.67 -10.17 16.93
CA ALA A 364 -0.64 -10.58 18.32
C ALA A 364 0.61 -11.43 18.65
N THR A 365 1.10 -12.24 17.72
CA THR A 365 2.36 -13.00 17.90
C THR A 365 3.59 -12.09 18.01
N PHE A 366 3.50 -10.82 17.61
CA PHE A 366 4.52 -9.78 17.77
C PHE A 366 4.33 -8.94 19.03
N GLY A 367 3.43 -9.35 19.92
CA GLY A 367 3.16 -8.67 21.19
C GLY A 367 2.18 -7.51 21.09
N VAL A 368 1.50 -7.32 19.96
CA VAL A 368 0.40 -6.37 19.82
C VAL A 368 -0.81 -6.88 20.62
N ASN A 369 -1.39 -6.02 21.44
CA ASN A 369 -2.58 -6.37 22.19
C ASN A 369 -3.81 -6.41 21.29
N GLU A 370 -4.28 -7.61 20.96
CA GLU A 370 -5.40 -7.82 20.05
C GLU A 370 -6.74 -7.22 20.56
N THR A 371 -6.88 -7.01 21.88
CA THR A 371 -8.08 -6.38 22.45
C THR A 371 -8.04 -4.86 22.42
N ALA A 372 -6.88 -4.26 22.14
CA ALA A 372 -6.69 -2.81 22.01
C ALA A 372 -6.87 -2.31 20.57
N ILE A 373 -6.96 -3.21 19.58
CA ILE A 373 -7.06 -2.86 18.18
C ILE A 373 -8.40 -3.28 17.58
N LEU A 374 -8.89 -2.50 16.62
CA LEU A 374 -10.03 -2.85 15.78
C LEU A 374 -9.63 -2.71 14.32
N LEU A 375 -9.64 -3.80 13.57
CA LEU A 375 -9.25 -3.86 12.17
C LEU A 375 -10.48 -4.09 11.30
N ARG A 376 -10.61 -3.30 10.23
CA ARG A 376 -11.77 -3.32 9.32
C ARG A 376 -11.38 -3.56 7.87
N ASP A 377 -10.20 -3.06 7.47
CA ASP A 377 -9.66 -3.21 6.11
C ASP A 377 -8.14 -3.32 6.15
N GLY A 378 -7.55 -3.70 5.01
CA GLY A 378 -6.10 -3.88 4.88
C GLY A 378 -5.33 -2.61 4.56
N SER A 379 -5.98 -1.56 4.11
CA SER A 379 -5.34 -0.32 3.64
C SER A 379 -5.34 0.82 4.66
N GLY A 380 -6.31 0.81 5.60
CA GLY A 380 -6.53 1.89 6.54
C GLY A 380 -7.45 3.00 6.00
N LEU A 381 -8.23 2.71 4.97
CA LEU A 381 -9.21 3.67 4.43
C LEU A 381 -10.44 3.78 5.34
N SER A 382 -10.82 2.70 6.02
CA SER A 382 -11.92 2.68 6.98
C SER A 382 -11.64 3.60 8.16
N HIS A 383 -12.57 4.55 8.41
CA HIS A 383 -12.57 5.36 9.64
C HIS A 383 -12.94 4.57 10.91
N LYS A 384 -13.14 3.26 10.80
CA LYS A 384 -13.41 2.39 11.95
C LYS A 384 -12.21 1.57 12.38
N ASN A 385 -11.08 1.61 11.64
CA ASN A 385 -9.83 1.06 12.14
C ASN A 385 -9.36 1.87 13.36
N LEU A 386 -8.98 1.18 14.43
CA LEU A 386 -8.48 1.80 15.65
C LEU A 386 -7.22 1.06 16.12
N ILE A 387 -6.15 1.80 16.36
CA ILE A 387 -4.86 1.26 16.82
C ILE A 387 -4.19 2.29 17.73
N PRO A 388 -3.72 1.90 18.95
CA PRO A 388 -2.88 2.78 19.77
C PRO A 388 -1.48 2.97 19.19
N ALA A 389 -0.87 4.12 19.43
CA ALA A 389 0.51 4.40 19.00
C ALA A 389 1.53 3.43 19.64
N ASN A 390 1.30 3.01 20.89
CA ASN A 390 2.14 2.03 21.58
C ASN A 390 2.12 0.67 20.88
N GLU A 391 0.98 0.24 20.33
CA GLU A 391 0.85 -1.01 19.60
C GLU A 391 1.57 -0.96 18.24
N LEU A 392 1.53 0.18 17.54
CA LEU A 392 2.31 0.37 16.30
C LEU A 392 3.82 0.28 16.57
N THR A 393 4.32 0.92 17.64
CA THR A 393 5.74 0.84 17.98
C THR A 393 6.14 -0.52 18.51
N GLN A 394 5.24 -1.25 19.20
CA GLN A 394 5.45 -2.63 19.62
C GLN A 394 5.64 -3.55 18.41
N LEU A 395 4.76 -3.45 17.43
CA LEU A 395 4.88 -4.23 16.19
C LEU A 395 6.20 -3.92 15.47
N LEU A 396 6.49 -2.64 15.21
CA LEU A 396 7.70 -2.21 14.51
C LEU A 396 8.97 -2.65 15.26
N PHE A 397 8.96 -2.68 16.57
CA PHE A 397 10.08 -3.20 17.37
C PHE A 397 10.24 -4.71 17.18
N ALA A 398 9.16 -5.49 17.36
CA ALA A 398 9.23 -6.93 17.39
C ALA A 398 9.61 -7.55 16.03
N ILE A 399 9.16 -6.95 14.93
CA ILE A 399 9.42 -7.49 13.58
C ILE A 399 10.88 -7.37 13.16
N GLN A 400 11.71 -6.57 13.83
CA GLN A 400 13.15 -6.44 13.51
C GLN A 400 13.90 -7.78 13.65
N ALA A 401 13.42 -8.68 14.49
CA ALA A 401 14.01 -10.00 14.69
C ALA A 401 13.65 -11.03 13.59
N LYS A 402 12.80 -10.66 12.63
CA LYS A 402 12.32 -11.56 11.58
C LYS A 402 13.26 -11.60 10.38
N SER A 403 13.44 -12.78 9.80
CA SER A 403 14.29 -12.96 8.60
C SER A 403 13.87 -12.13 7.38
N TRP A 404 12.57 -11.84 7.26
CA TRP A 404 12.00 -11.01 6.20
C TRP A 404 12.04 -9.49 6.50
N TYR A 405 12.47 -9.08 7.71
CA TYR A 405 12.52 -7.67 8.10
C TYR A 405 13.26 -6.76 7.10
N PRO A 406 14.41 -7.15 6.50
CA PRO A 406 15.08 -6.29 5.51
C PRO A 406 14.17 -5.91 4.33
N SER A 407 13.30 -6.81 3.88
CA SER A 407 12.32 -6.51 2.82
C SER A 407 11.26 -5.52 3.29
N PHE A 408 10.77 -5.66 4.53
CA PHE A 408 9.83 -4.72 5.13
C PHE A 408 10.46 -3.34 5.28
N GLU A 409 11.65 -3.24 5.88
CA GLU A 409 12.35 -1.94 6.08
C GLU A 409 12.61 -1.23 4.75
N ASN A 410 13.05 -1.97 3.72
CA ASN A 410 13.28 -1.43 2.37
C ASN A 410 11.99 -0.90 1.72
N SER A 411 10.83 -1.45 2.08
CA SER A 411 9.53 -1.03 1.55
C SER A 411 9.04 0.31 2.11
N LEU A 412 9.58 0.78 3.24
CA LEU A 412 9.18 2.04 3.85
C LEU A 412 9.63 3.25 3.02
N PRO A 413 8.79 4.30 2.85
CA PRO A 413 9.22 5.59 2.33
C PRO A 413 10.43 6.15 3.06
N VAL A 414 11.37 6.76 2.33
CA VAL A 414 12.59 7.36 2.89
C VAL A 414 12.53 8.89 2.77
N ALA A 415 12.73 9.59 3.88
CA ALA A 415 12.65 11.04 3.96
C ALA A 415 13.63 11.73 3.01
N GLY A 416 13.12 12.71 2.24
CA GLY A 416 13.90 13.58 1.36
C GLY A 416 14.61 12.88 0.19
N GLU A 417 14.40 11.58 -0.01
CA GLU A 417 15.03 10.86 -1.11
C GLU A 417 14.20 11.02 -2.39
N PRO A 418 14.79 11.50 -3.49
CA PRO A 418 14.09 11.62 -4.76
C PRO A 418 13.75 10.22 -5.31
N GLY A 419 12.77 10.16 -6.14
CA GLY A 419 12.35 8.91 -6.75
C GLY A 419 11.13 8.29 -6.07
N ARG A 420 10.22 7.86 -6.93
CA ARG A 420 8.89 7.40 -6.56
C ARG A 420 8.94 6.12 -5.71
N LEU A 421 9.80 5.18 -6.07
CA LEU A 421 9.98 3.91 -5.36
C LEU A 421 11.15 3.92 -4.36
N LYS A 422 11.73 5.10 -4.02
CA LYS A 422 12.72 5.26 -2.95
C LYS A 422 12.17 6.14 -1.84
N GLY A 423 11.95 7.42 -2.09
CA GLY A 423 11.36 8.35 -1.14
C GLY A 423 9.85 8.15 -0.95
N GLY A 424 9.17 7.64 -1.99
CA GLY A 424 7.75 7.35 -1.92
C GLY A 424 6.93 8.58 -1.53
N THR A 425 6.08 8.44 -0.53
CA THR A 425 5.27 9.53 0.03
C THR A 425 6.06 10.55 0.86
N LEU A 426 7.32 10.26 1.21
CA LEU A 426 8.24 11.16 1.92
C LEU A 426 9.27 11.85 1.01
N ARG A 427 9.22 11.64 -0.32
CA ARG A 427 10.23 12.16 -1.26
C ARG A 427 10.42 13.69 -1.24
N SER A 428 9.36 14.42 -0.89
CA SER A 428 9.35 15.89 -0.82
C SER A 428 9.18 16.43 0.62
N ARG A 429 9.32 15.57 1.63
CA ARG A 429 9.25 15.93 3.06
C ARG A 429 10.59 15.60 3.74
N LEU A 430 10.94 16.36 4.80
CA LEU A 430 12.15 16.11 5.59
C LEU A 430 13.40 16.03 4.70
N THR A 431 13.58 17.03 3.83
CA THR A 431 14.57 17.05 2.75
C THR A 431 15.94 17.57 3.20
N GLU A 432 16.05 18.09 4.40
CA GLU A 432 17.28 18.67 4.97
C GLU A 432 17.98 17.70 5.93
N ALA A 433 19.29 17.90 6.14
CA ALA A 433 20.03 17.21 7.20
C ALA A 433 19.55 17.70 8.58
N PRO A 434 19.57 16.85 9.61
CA PRO A 434 20.03 15.47 9.64
C PRO A 434 18.96 14.42 9.31
N VAL A 435 17.71 14.83 9.04
CA VAL A 435 16.58 13.91 8.86
C VAL A 435 16.55 13.23 7.48
N LYS A 436 17.09 13.89 6.46
CA LYS A 436 17.15 13.34 5.10
C LYS A 436 17.89 12.00 5.05
N GLY A 437 17.24 10.97 4.52
CA GLY A 437 17.81 9.63 4.42
C GLY A 437 17.78 8.82 5.73
N ASN A 438 17.64 9.49 6.88
CA ASN A 438 17.70 8.86 8.21
C ASN A 438 16.34 8.44 8.76
N VAL A 439 15.25 8.81 8.09
CA VAL A 439 13.88 8.43 8.46
C VAL A 439 13.30 7.50 7.41
N LYS A 440 12.89 6.33 7.84
CA LYS A 440 12.16 5.34 7.05
C LYS A 440 10.79 5.15 7.70
N ALA A 441 9.74 5.71 7.10
CA ALA A 441 8.45 5.73 7.78
C ALA A 441 7.27 5.64 6.80
N LYS A 442 6.20 4.99 7.25
CA LYS A 442 4.92 4.96 6.57
C LYS A 442 4.11 6.19 6.94
N THR A 443 3.59 6.90 5.94
CA THR A 443 2.63 7.99 6.10
C THR A 443 1.21 7.47 6.10
N GLY A 444 0.29 8.12 6.79
CA GLY A 444 -1.14 7.91 6.69
C GLY A 444 -1.89 9.22 6.61
N SER A 445 -2.95 9.27 5.82
CA SER A 445 -3.79 10.46 5.70
C SER A 445 -5.18 10.08 5.19
N ILE A 446 -6.18 10.41 5.95
CA ILE A 446 -7.60 10.49 5.57
C ILE A 446 -8.17 11.78 6.16
N THR A 447 -9.39 12.14 5.86
CA THR A 447 -9.98 13.38 6.37
C THR A 447 -9.90 13.46 7.89
N GLY A 448 -9.28 14.52 8.42
CA GLY A 448 -9.11 14.75 9.85
C GLY A 448 -8.08 13.84 10.54
N VAL A 449 -7.31 13.03 9.77
CA VAL A 449 -6.31 12.12 10.32
C VAL A 449 -4.99 12.26 9.56
N SER A 450 -3.90 12.42 10.30
CA SER A 450 -2.52 12.38 9.79
C SER A 450 -1.67 11.50 10.69
N THR A 451 -0.89 10.59 10.10
CA THR A 451 -0.10 9.63 10.86
C THR A 451 1.25 9.37 10.21
N LEU A 452 2.26 9.10 11.03
CA LEU A 452 3.62 8.77 10.59
C LEU A 452 4.23 7.78 11.58
N SER A 453 4.65 6.60 11.11
CA SER A 453 5.33 5.62 11.97
C SER A 453 6.45 4.88 11.24
N GLY A 454 7.49 4.51 11.97
CA GLY A 454 8.65 3.84 11.40
C GLY A 454 9.90 3.96 12.26
N TYR A 455 11.02 4.11 11.58
CA TYR A 455 12.36 4.12 12.18
C TYR A 455 13.09 5.42 11.90
N ILE A 456 13.89 5.84 12.86
CA ILE A 456 14.79 7.00 12.74
C ILE A 456 16.13 6.68 13.38
N THR A 457 17.23 7.12 12.77
CA THR A 457 18.55 7.12 13.38
C THR A 457 18.85 8.53 13.86
N THR A 458 19.14 8.70 15.16
CA THR A 458 19.50 9.98 15.77
C THR A 458 20.89 10.42 15.34
N GLN A 459 21.26 11.67 15.60
CA GLN A 459 22.61 12.17 15.35
C GLN A 459 23.70 11.41 16.14
N ASN A 460 23.35 10.85 17.29
CA ASN A 460 24.24 10.04 18.12
C ASN A 460 24.33 8.57 17.67
N GLY A 461 23.66 8.21 16.56
CA GLY A 461 23.66 6.85 16.01
C GLY A 461 22.67 5.88 16.65
N GLU A 462 21.87 6.33 17.63
CA GLU A 462 20.83 5.52 18.25
C GLU A 462 19.65 5.32 17.29
N LYS A 463 19.14 4.12 17.23
CA LYS A 463 17.95 3.82 16.43
C LYS A 463 16.70 3.85 17.30
N LEU A 464 15.70 4.59 16.86
CA LEU A 464 14.40 4.68 17.51
C LEU A 464 13.29 4.17 16.60
N VAL A 465 12.29 3.57 17.20
CA VAL A 465 10.98 3.27 16.61
C VAL A 465 10.03 4.35 17.06
N PHE A 466 9.21 4.89 16.15
CA PHE A 466 8.26 5.93 16.50
C PHE A 466 6.91 5.77 15.81
N ALA A 467 5.86 6.25 16.46
CA ALA A 467 4.52 6.43 15.89
C ALA A 467 3.96 7.77 16.35
N ILE A 468 3.47 8.56 15.40
CA ILE A 468 2.78 9.84 15.59
C ILE A 468 1.40 9.69 14.94
N MET A 469 0.35 9.92 15.70
CA MET A 469 -1.03 9.81 15.23
C MET A 469 -1.80 11.07 15.65
N ILE A 470 -2.22 11.87 14.67
CA ILE A 470 -2.97 13.11 14.89
C ILE A 470 -4.37 12.92 14.30
N ASN A 471 -5.36 12.90 15.16
CA ASN A 471 -6.75 12.65 14.78
C ASN A 471 -7.64 13.87 15.11
N ASN A 472 -8.75 14.02 14.37
CA ASN A 472 -9.77 15.05 14.59
C ASN A 472 -9.26 16.50 14.44
N TYR A 473 -8.19 16.72 13.68
CA TYR A 473 -7.75 18.09 13.40
C TYR A 473 -8.62 18.76 12.34
N LEU A 474 -8.82 20.09 12.49
CA LEU A 474 -9.60 20.93 11.57
C LEU A 474 -8.71 21.83 10.70
N SER A 475 -7.42 21.92 11.02
CA SER A 475 -6.44 22.65 10.23
C SER A 475 -6.32 22.06 8.81
N PRO A 476 -5.97 22.85 7.79
CA PRO A 476 -5.75 22.32 6.43
C PRO A 476 -4.65 21.24 6.37
N SER A 477 -3.67 21.29 7.27
CA SER A 477 -2.60 20.28 7.37
C SER A 477 -1.89 20.36 8.72
N VAL A 478 -1.52 19.19 9.26
CA VAL A 478 -0.68 19.06 10.47
C VAL A 478 0.68 18.39 10.17
N LYS A 479 1.03 18.23 8.89
CA LYS A 479 2.30 17.58 8.48
C LYS A 479 3.53 18.32 8.99
N SER A 480 3.46 19.65 9.10
CA SER A 480 4.54 20.46 9.68
C SER A 480 4.79 20.13 11.15
N VAL A 481 3.75 19.76 11.89
CA VAL A 481 3.87 19.31 13.29
C VAL A 481 4.56 17.96 13.36
N GLU A 482 4.14 16.98 12.53
CA GLU A 482 4.84 15.69 12.42
C GLU A 482 6.31 15.88 12.10
N ASP A 483 6.64 16.75 11.12
CA ASP A 483 8.02 17.01 10.69
C ASP A 483 8.86 17.63 11.81
N ARG A 484 8.29 18.52 12.64
CA ARG A 484 8.99 19.08 13.82
C ARG A 484 9.24 18.02 14.89
N ILE A 485 8.28 17.14 15.14
CA ILE A 485 8.47 16.01 16.07
C ILE A 485 9.62 15.12 15.57
N VAL A 486 9.62 14.73 14.30
CA VAL A 486 10.69 13.90 13.72
C VAL A 486 12.05 14.58 13.79
N ARG A 487 12.15 15.90 13.54
CA ARG A 487 13.41 16.65 13.71
C ARG A 487 13.91 16.61 15.16
N ALA A 488 12.99 16.80 16.12
CA ALA A 488 13.34 16.72 17.53
C ALA A 488 13.88 15.33 17.93
N LEU A 489 13.33 14.26 17.35
CA LEU A 489 13.85 12.90 17.55
C LEU A 489 15.23 12.71 16.94
N CYS A 490 15.48 13.27 15.76
CA CYS A 490 16.77 13.11 15.09
C CYS A 490 17.91 13.83 15.81
N THR A 491 17.62 14.88 16.56
CA THR A 491 18.62 15.69 17.30
C THR A 491 18.91 15.18 18.72
N LEU A 492 18.32 14.06 19.11
CA LEU A 492 18.67 13.35 20.35
C LEU A 492 20.06 12.72 20.21
#